data_6d7b0cc8a3b7f6da571bd353abb55e13
#
_entry.id   6d7b0cc8a3b7f6da571bd353abb55e13
#
_cell.length_a   1.000
_cell.length_b   1.000
_cell.length_c   1.000
_cell.angle_alpha   90.00
_cell.angle_beta   90.00
_cell.angle_gamma   90.00
#
_symmetry.space_group_name_H-M   'P 1'
#
loop_
_entity.id
_entity.type
_entity.pdbx_description
1 polymer ?
#
loop_
_entity_poly.entity_id
_entity_poly.type
_entity_poly.pdbx_seq_one_letter_code
_entity_poly.pdbx_strand_id
1 'polypeptide(L)'
;AETGQLTNPPTSTEGPGSPESASGNEAAAVLNGLYAALPVTNGVKEVATAEELTAALENNANDTVKLTADITIGTTLTVSRTVTLDLNGNVLKMTGGFSVIKVESGGDLTIADSTPNKVHKFNPNYTDMWGCGLWKLDKDTGTEIVSGGVITGGGGDLTHSDGGGVLVNVGGKLTMTGGSIVGCSAGGLGGGVHLAYDSSIGKSSTFTMTGGSIIGCAAKNGGGVSVSPGCTFTMGSGSEIRNCNAQSGGGGVDISALWNSNIIGCFIMNGGTIRTCTGLYGGGVYNSGSFIMSGGTIKASISTTTQYASSGGVWNDNQFTM
;
A
#
# COMPACT_ATOMS: atom_id res chain seq x y z
N ALA A 1 3.99 12.28 82.24
CA ALA A 1 4.01 13.58 82.97
C ALA A 1 4.02 14.68 81.91
N GLU A 2 2.91 15.26 81.81
CA GLU A 2 2.49 16.66 82.10
C GLU A 2 3.01 17.67 81.07
N THR A 3 2.16 18.20 80.26
CA THR A 3 1.17 19.26 80.44
C THR A 3 1.69 20.67 80.08
N GLY A 4 0.89 21.41 79.40
CA GLY A 4 0.78 22.87 79.36
C GLY A 4 0.88 23.49 77.98
N GLN A 5 -0.05 23.78 77.27
CA GLN A 5 -1.23 24.64 77.20
C GLN A 5 -0.92 26.15 77.28
N LEU A 6 -1.50 26.89 76.31
CA LEU A 6 -1.95 28.28 76.29
C LEU A 6 -0.89 29.32 75.81
N THR A 7 -1.17 30.33 75.03
CA THR A 7 -2.38 31.10 74.63
C THR A 7 -2.04 32.06 73.48
N ASN A 8 -3.01 32.39 72.65
CA ASN A 8 -3.09 33.59 71.79
C ASN A 8 -3.40 34.84 72.63
N PRO A 9 -3.60 36.04 72.05
CA PRO A 9 -3.31 36.77 70.81
C PRO A 9 -2.70 38.17 71.12
N PRO A 10 -2.90 39.30 70.40
CA PRO A 10 -3.58 39.65 69.13
C PRO A 10 -2.89 40.74 68.26
N THR A 11 -3.55 41.00 67.11
CA THR A 11 -3.86 42.29 66.39
C THR A 11 -2.84 42.94 65.46
N SER A 12 -3.25 42.86 64.21
CA SER A 12 -3.51 43.93 63.21
C SER A 12 -2.42 44.87 62.75
N THR A 13 -2.21 45.01 61.49
CA THR A 13 -2.52 46.20 60.67
C THR A 13 -2.39 45.89 59.16
N GLU A 14 -3.40 46.40 58.45
CA GLU A 14 -3.53 46.37 57.00
C GLU A 14 -2.54 47.32 56.32
N GLY A 15 -2.08 46.93 55.13
CA GLY A 15 -1.43 47.77 54.13
C GLY A 15 -1.66 47.20 52.72
N PRO A 16 -1.80 48.06 51.70
CA PRO A 16 -2.55 47.72 50.47
C PRO A 16 -1.81 46.86 49.49
N GLY A 17 -2.60 46.04 48.76
CA GLY A 17 -2.23 44.95 47.88
C GLY A 17 -1.39 45.33 46.66
N SER A 18 -0.54 44.36 46.29
CA SER A 18 0.00 44.20 44.95
C SER A 18 -0.75 43.06 44.27
N PRO A 19 -0.98 43.12 42.94
CA PRO A 19 -1.76 42.10 42.27
C PRO A 19 -0.99 40.81 42.17
N GLU A 20 -1.63 39.71 42.58
CA GLU A 20 -1.16 38.34 42.39
C GLU A 20 -0.95 38.00 40.91
N SER A 21 0.23 37.54 40.56
CA SER A 21 0.53 36.96 39.27
C SER A 21 -0.29 35.66 39.12
N ALA A 22 -1.24 35.65 38.20
CA ALA A 22 -1.92 34.44 37.79
C ALA A 22 -0.90 33.39 37.35
N SER A 23 -0.95 32.21 37.98
CA SER A 23 -0.03 31.11 37.75
C SER A 23 -0.11 30.62 36.30
N GLY A 24 1.04 30.41 35.67
CA GLY A 24 1.16 29.95 34.27
C GLY A 24 0.53 28.59 33.94
N ASN A 25 -0.14 27.94 34.87
CA ASN A 25 -0.85 26.69 34.65
C ASN A 25 -2.25 26.83 34.07
N GLU A 26 -2.94 27.96 34.32
CA GLU A 26 -4.27 28.16 33.70
C GLU A 26 -4.17 28.55 32.23
N ALA A 27 -3.13 29.29 31.82
CA ALA A 27 -2.89 29.62 30.43
C ALA A 27 -2.52 28.41 29.61
N ALA A 28 -1.74 27.46 30.16
CA ALA A 28 -1.39 26.21 29.50
C ALA A 28 -2.60 25.23 29.37
N ALA A 29 -3.48 25.22 30.37
CA ALA A 29 -4.69 24.40 30.33
C ALA A 29 -5.72 24.94 29.30
N VAL A 30 -5.83 26.25 29.16
CA VAL A 30 -6.69 26.87 28.14
C VAL A 30 -6.15 26.65 26.73
N LEU A 31 -4.82 26.72 26.52
CA LEU A 31 -4.22 26.39 25.22
C LEU A 31 -4.40 24.89 24.85
N ASN A 32 -4.19 23.97 25.79
CA ASN A 32 -4.40 22.55 25.55
C ASN A 32 -5.89 22.21 25.33
N GLY A 33 -6.82 22.92 25.98
CA GLY A 33 -8.25 22.78 25.74
C GLY A 33 -8.69 23.30 24.36
N LEU A 34 -8.04 24.38 23.85
CA LEU A 34 -8.35 24.90 22.51
C LEU A 34 -7.80 24.01 21.37
N TYR A 35 -6.69 23.27 21.60
CA TYR A 35 -6.17 22.32 20.60
C TYR A 35 -6.94 20.99 20.56
N ALA A 36 -7.72 20.66 21.57
CA ALA A 36 -8.48 19.41 21.66
C ALA A 36 -9.85 19.42 20.97
N ALA A 37 -10.25 20.51 20.33
CA ALA A 37 -11.61 20.66 19.80
C ALA A 37 -11.70 21.42 18.46
N LEU A 38 -10.68 21.35 17.61
CA LEU A 38 -10.92 21.65 16.20
C LEU A 38 -11.53 20.39 15.59
N PRO A 39 -12.75 20.46 15.00
CA PRO A 39 -13.27 19.35 14.24
C PRO A 39 -12.25 19.05 13.16
N VAL A 40 -11.82 17.78 13.06
CA VAL A 40 -11.09 17.27 11.89
C VAL A 40 -12.01 17.56 10.71
N THR A 41 -11.75 18.64 9.99
CA THR A 41 -12.43 18.88 8.72
C THR A 41 -11.92 17.81 7.79
N ASN A 42 -12.77 16.90 7.36
CA ASN A 42 -12.51 15.93 6.29
C ASN A 42 -12.03 16.72 5.06
N GLY A 43 -10.75 17.09 5.05
CA GLY A 43 -10.16 17.97 4.06
C GLY A 43 -9.68 17.18 2.85
N VAL A 44 -10.27 17.47 1.70
CA VAL A 44 -9.68 17.09 0.42
C VAL A 44 -8.60 18.10 0.08
N LYS A 45 -7.35 17.65 -0.04
CA LYS A 45 -6.23 18.46 -0.54
C LYS A 45 -5.98 18.11 -2.01
N GLU A 46 -6.24 19.06 -2.89
CA GLU A 46 -5.87 18.96 -4.30
C GLU A 46 -4.40 19.29 -4.50
N VAL A 47 -3.71 18.52 -5.35
CA VAL A 47 -2.28 18.62 -5.62
C VAL A 47 -1.99 18.41 -7.10
N ALA A 48 -1.01 19.17 -7.63
CA ALA A 48 -0.60 19.13 -9.03
C ALA A 48 0.90 18.87 -9.23
N THR A 49 1.71 18.94 -8.15
CA THR A 49 3.16 18.74 -8.21
C THR A 49 3.64 17.66 -7.24
N ALA A 50 4.86 17.17 -7.44
CA ALA A 50 5.48 16.17 -6.58
C ALA A 50 5.70 16.70 -5.14
N GLU A 51 6.08 17.95 -5.02
CA GLU A 51 6.30 18.62 -3.73
C GLU A 51 4.99 18.78 -2.95
N GLU A 52 3.93 19.22 -3.63
CA GLU A 52 2.59 19.33 -3.03
C GLU A 52 2.07 17.98 -2.58
N LEU A 53 2.25 16.94 -3.42
CA LEU A 53 1.82 15.57 -3.11
C LEU A 53 2.54 15.04 -1.87
N THR A 54 3.87 15.18 -1.82
CA THR A 54 4.68 14.74 -0.68
C THR A 54 4.24 15.44 0.60
N ALA A 55 4.14 16.76 0.59
CA ALA A 55 3.71 17.55 1.75
C ALA A 55 2.27 17.20 2.20
N ALA A 56 1.37 16.93 1.24
CA ALA A 56 -0.01 16.60 1.55
C ALA A 56 -0.16 15.20 2.17
N LEU A 57 0.66 14.23 1.77
CA LEU A 57 0.65 12.88 2.35
C LEU A 57 1.18 12.88 3.79
N GLU A 58 2.09 13.79 4.13
CA GLU A 58 2.63 13.93 5.49
C GLU A 58 1.70 14.73 6.43
N ASN A 59 0.84 15.60 5.88
CA ASN A 59 0.01 16.51 6.68
C ASN A 59 -1.26 15.83 7.20
N ASN A 60 -1.36 15.64 8.51
CA ASN A 60 -2.49 15.00 9.18
C ASN A 60 -3.85 15.71 9.04
N ALA A 61 -3.89 16.94 8.53
CA ALA A 61 -5.14 17.68 8.29
C ALA A 61 -5.86 17.23 7.00
N ASN A 62 -5.21 16.42 6.16
CA ASN A 62 -5.78 15.98 4.89
C ASN A 62 -6.18 14.49 4.97
N ASP A 63 -7.46 14.17 4.97
CA ASP A 63 -7.94 12.79 4.91
C ASP A 63 -7.88 12.23 3.49
N THR A 64 -8.04 13.10 2.49
CA THR A 64 -7.94 12.76 1.07
C THR A 64 -6.97 13.71 0.36
N VAL A 65 -6.03 13.13 -0.37
CA VAL A 65 -5.13 13.83 -1.29
C VAL A 65 -5.55 13.48 -2.71
N LYS A 66 -5.97 14.49 -3.48
CA LYS A 66 -6.53 14.31 -4.82
C LYS A 66 -5.61 14.89 -5.89
N LEU A 67 -5.23 14.09 -6.87
CA LEU A 67 -4.43 14.55 -8.00
C LEU A 67 -5.27 15.41 -8.95
N THR A 68 -4.76 16.58 -9.35
CA THR A 68 -5.39 17.44 -10.37
C THR A 68 -4.59 17.46 -11.67
N ALA A 69 -3.42 16.84 -11.70
CA ALA A 69 -2.57 16.68 -12.87
C ALA A 69 -1.83 15.34 -12.85
N ASP A 70 -1.23 14.95 -13.97
CA ASP A 70 -0.25 13.89 -14.02
C ASP A 70 1.00 14.33 -13.24
N ILE A 71 1.45 13.53 -12.29
CA ILE A 71 2.60 13.85 -11.44
C ILE A 71 3.74 12.86 -11.68
N THR A 72 4.93 13.39 -11.88
CA THR A 72 6.16 12.58 -11.98
C THR A 72 7.00 12.80 -10.72
N ILE A 73 7.45 11.69 -10.11
CA ILE A 73 8.28 11.69 -8.92
C ILE A 73 9.60 10.98 -9.18
N GLY A 74 10.66 11.42 -8.50
CA GLY A 74 11.99 10.79 -8.55
C GLY A 74 12.34 9.95 -7.33
N THR A 75 11.56 10.08 -6.25
CA THR A 75 11.76 9.39 -4.97
C THR A 75 10.47 8.76 -4.49
N THR A 76 10.58 7.72 -3.69
CA THR A 76 9.41 7.01 -3.11
C THR A 76 8.58 7.93 -2.22
N LEU A 77 7.27 7.92 -2.41
CA LEU A 77 6.31 8.55 -1.51
C LEU A 77 6.11 7.68 -0.27
N THR A 78 6.19 8.27 0.89
CA THR A 78 6.03 7.56 2.17
C THR A 78 4.69 7.89 2.81
N VAL A 79 3.97 6.85 3.25
CA VAL A 79 2.68 6.97 3.95
C VAL A 79 2.81 6.31 5.32
N SER A 80 2.74 7.11 6.38
CA SER A 80 2.85 6.65 7.78
C SER A 80 1.58 6.89 8.61
N ARG A 81 0.50 7.29 7.97
CA ARG A 81 -0.80 7.62 8.58
C ARG A 81 -1.97 7.09 7.75
N THR A 82 -3.18 7.27 8.23
CA THR A 82 -4.39 6.99 7.43
C THR A 82 -4.63 8.12 6.43
N VAL A 83 -4.71 7.79 5.15
CA VAL A 83 -4.96 8.75 4.06
C VAL A 83 -5.54 8.04 2.82
N THR A 84 -6.43 8.73 2.11
CA THR A 84 -6.87 8.34 0.78
C THR A 84 -6.09 9.12 -0.28
N LEU A 85 -5.51 8.42 -1.24
CA LEU A 85 -4.95 8.99 -2.46
C LEU A 85 -5.94 8.77 -3.61
N ASP A 86 -6.64 9.85 -4.00
CA ASP A 86 -7.52 9.84 -5.17
C ASP A 86 -6.71 10.22 -6.42
N LEU A 87 -6.52 9.26 -7.29
CA LEU A 87 -5.80 9.46 -8.55
C LEU A 87 -6.57 10.36 -9.53
N ASN A 88 -7.89 10.45 -9.40
CA ASN A 88 -8.75 11.33 -10.20
C ASN A 88 -8.44 11.25 -11.71
N GLY A 89 -8.26 10.05 -12.22
CA GLY A 89 -7.93 9.79 -13.63
C GLY A 89 -6.50 10.19 -14.03
N ASN A 90 -5.65 10.66 -13.13
CA ASN A 90 -4.31 11.13 -13.46
C ASN A 90 -3.25 10.05 -13.27
N VAL A 91 -2.07 10.29 -13.82
CA VAL A 91 -0.92 9.40 -13.74
C VAL A 91 0.03 9.85 -12.62
N LEU A 92 0.32 8.96 -11.70
CA LEU A 92 1.44 9.07 -10.78
C LEU A 92 2.58 8.21 -11.29
N LYS A 93 3.65 8.83 -11.80
CA LYS A 93 4.77 8.15 -12.44
C LYS A 93 6.06 8.28 -11.65
N MET A 94 6.70 7.15 -11.35
CA MET A 94 8.07 7.09 -10.84
C MET A 94 9.07 7.08 -11.99
N THR A 95 10.19 7.81 -11.85
CA THR A 95 11.34 7.81 -12.77
C THR A 95 12.62 7.31 -12.14
N GLY A 96 12.68 7.24 -10.81
CA GLY A 96 13.76 6.57 -10.08
C GLY A 96 13.53 5.04 -10.04
N GLY A 97 14.57 4.29 -9.73
CA GLY A 97 14.51 2.83 -9.64
C GLY A 97 13.92 2.30 -8.34
N PHE A 98 12.86 2.91 -7.79
CA PHE A 98 12.30 2.59 -6.46
C PHE A 98 10.81 2.28 -6.52
N SER A 99 10.24 1.78 -5.43
CA SER A 99 8.79 1.68 -5.24
C SER A 99 8.16 3.06 -5.42
N VAL A 100 7.00 3.14 -6.06
CA VAL A 100 6.28 4.43 -6.20
C VAL A 100 5.83 4.91 -4.83
N ILE A 101 5.20 4.01 -4.06
CA ILE A 101 4.67 4.30 -2.73
C ILE A 101 5.16 3.26 -1.73
N LYS A 102 5.51 3.71 -0.52
CA LYS A 102 5.82 2.87 0.63
C LYS A 102 4.86 3.19 1.76
N VAL A 103 4.11 2.19 2.19
CA VAL A 103 3.21 2.30 3.36
C VAL A 103 3.96 1.79 4.57
N GLU A 104 4.28 2.66 5.51
CA GLU A 104 5.05 2.34 6.70
C GLU A 104 4.19 1.70 7.80
N SER A 105 4.84 1.23 8.86
CA SER A 105 4.15 0.70 10.04
C SER A 105 3.21 1.74 10.64
N GLY A 106 1.94 1.37 10.77
CA GLY A 106 0.86 2.28 11.21
C GLY A 106 0.24 3.12 10.10
N GLY A 107 0.83 3.12 8.90
CA GLY A 107 0.21 3.71 7.72
C GLY A 107 -1.00 2.90 7.24
N ASP A 108 -2.04 3.58 6.77
CA ASP A 108 -3.26 3.00 6.22
C ASP A 108 -3.63 3.79 4.95
N LEU A 109 -3.16 3.30 3.81
CA LEU A 109 -3.35 3.95 2.51
C LEU A 109 -4.57 3.38 1.80
N THR A 110 -5.49 4.24 1.41
CA THR A 110 -6.53 3.90 0.42
C THR A 110 -6.19 4.52 -0.93
N ILE A 111 -6.07 3.71 -1.98
CA ILE A 111 -6.00 4.17 -3.37
C ILE A 111 -7.41 4.17 -3.95
N ALA A 112 -7.83 5.33 -4.42
CA ALA A 112 -9.13 5.57 -5.05
C ALA A 112 -8.98 6.26 -6.41
N ASP A 113 -10.05 6.30 -7.19
CA ASP A 113 -10.08 6.99 -8.47
C ASP A 113 -11.48 7.55 -8.76
N SER A 114 -11.64 8.86 -8.58
CA SER A 114 -12.92 9.54 -8.78
C SER A 114 -13.24 9.83 -10.26
N THR A 115 -12.28 9.60 -11.18
CA THR A 115 -12.46 9.82 -12.64
C THR A 115 -12.02 8.59 -13.44
N PRO A 116 -12.77 7.46 -13.36
CA PRO A 116 -12.34 6.18 -13.91
C PRO A 116 -12.38 6.08 -15.44
N ASN A 117 -12.87 7.10 -16.14
CA ASN A 117 -13.06 7.07 -17.59
C ASN A 117 -11.91 7.71 -18.39
N LYS A 118 -10.95 8.38 -17.74
CA LYS A 118 -9.76 8.91 -18.42
C LYS A 118 -8.89 7.74 -18.88
N VAL A 119 -8.36 7.80 -20.10
CA VAL A 119 -7.64 6.69 -20.71
C VAL A 119 -6.16 6.99 -20.86
N HIS A 120 -5.34 5.97 -20.67
CA HIS A 120 -3.89 6.00 -20.81
C HIS A 120 -3.44 4.84 -21.69
N LYS A 121 -2.44 5.11 -22.56
CA LYS A 121 -1.92 4.11 -23.48
C LYS A 121 -0.63 3.50 -22.93
N PHE A 122 -0.53 2.19 -23.05
CA PHE A 122 0.63 1.41 -22.63
C PHE A 122 1.15 0.54 -23.78
N ASN A 123 2.45 0.34 -23.79
CA ASN A 123 3.11 -0.61 -24.68
C ASN A 123 3.47 -1.86 -23.90
N PRO A 124 2.96 -3.05 -24.25
CA PRO A 124 3.20 -4.29 -23.53
C PRO A 124 4.51 -5.00 -23.94
N ASN A 125 5.26 -4.47 -24.89
CA ASN A 125 6.41 -5.14 -25.53
C ASN A 125 7.74 -4.83 -24.83
N TYR A 126 7.71 -4.46 -23.55
CA TYR A 126 8.92 -4.30 -22.75
C TYR A 126 9.15 -5.53 -21.88
N THR A 127 10.34 -5.67 -21.38
CA THR A 127 10.71 -6.67 -20.38
C THR A 127 11.39 -5.99 -19.19
N ASP A 128 11.27 -6.63 -18.03
CA ASP A 128 12.08 -6.27 -16.87
C ASP A 128 13.50 -6.86 -16.99
N MET A 129 14.26 -6.72 -15.93
CA MET A 129 15.62 -7.24 -15.82
C MET A 129 15.70 -8.78 -15.85
N TRP A 130 14.63 -9.48 -15.57
CA TRP A 130 14.53 -10.95 -15.59
C TRP A 130 14.03 -11.49 -16.93
N GLY A 131 13.78 -10.59 -17.91
CA GLY A 131 13.17 -10.92 -19.19
C GLY A 131 11.65 -11.17 -19.11
N CYS A 132 11.02 -10.84 -17.98
CA CYS A 132 9.57 -10.93 -17.82
C CYS A 132 8.87 -9.78 -18.54
N GLY A 133 7.74 -10.06 -19.17
CA GLY A 133 6.95 -9.05 -19.86
C GLY A 133 6.50 -7.93 -18.92
N LEU A 134 6.73 -6.70 -19.33
CA LEU A 134 6.46 -5.48 -18.56
C LEU A 134 5.76 -4.44 -19.44
N TRP A 135 4.72 -3.80 -18.91
CA TRP A 135 4.05 -2.71 -19.61
C TRP A 135 4.71 -1.36 -19.29
N LYS A 136 4.80 -0.48 -20.28
CA LYS A 136 5.27 0.90 -20.06
C LYS A 136 4.27 1.91 -20.61
N LEU A 137 4.10 3.00 -19.85
CA LEU A 137 3.29 4.13 -20.31
C LEU A 137 3.91 4.72 -21.58
N ASP A 138 3.13 4.73 -22.64
CA ASP A 138 3.55 5.19 -23.96
C ASP A 138 2.35 5.86 -24.66
N LYS A 139 2.36 7.18 -24.71
CA LYS A 139 1.26 7.98 -25.25
C LYS A 139 1.15 7.86 -26.77
N ASP A 140 2.28 7.58 -27.44
CA ASP A 140 2.40 7.68 -28.88
C ASP A 140 2.24 6.32 -29.56
N THR A 141 2.92 5.30 -29.08
CA THR A 141 2.95 3.96 -29.69
C THR A 141 2.25 2.88 -28.87
N GLY A 142 1.70 3.23 -27.70
CA GLY A 142 1.00 2.27 -26.85
C GLY A 142 -0.25 1.71 -27.52
N THR A 143 -0.38 0.40 -27.52
CA THR A 143 -1.49 -0.36 -28.11
C THR A 143 -2.54 -0.79 -27.09
N GLU A 144 -2.16 -0.85 -25.81
CA GLU A 144 -3.03 -1.24 -24.73
C GLU A 144 -3.63 -0.02 -24.03
N ILE A 145 -4.91 -0.10 -23.70
CA ILE A 145 -5.64 0.98 -23.03
C ILE A 145 -5.92 0.59 -21.58
N VAL A 146 -5.60 1.49 -20.67
CA VAL A 146 -5.97 1.42 -19.26
C VAL A 146 -6.83 2.64 -18.92
N SER A 147 -8.00 2.40 -18.35
CA SER A 147 -8.92 3.45 -17.92
C SER A 147 -8.74 3.78 -16.46
N GLY A 148 -8.97 5.04 -16.09
CA GLY A 148 -8.85 5.57 -14.74
C GLY A 148 -7.44 6.04 -14.41
N GLY A 149 -7.27 6.47 -13.16
CA GLY A 149 -5.98 6.93 -12.65
C GLY A 149 -4.97 5.79 -12.55
N VAL A 150 -3.70 6.10 -12.73
CA VAL A 150 -2.63 5.11 -12.85
C VAL A 150 -1.44 5.44 -11.96
N ILE A 151 -0.93 4.43 -11.25
CA ILE A 151 0.38 4.40 -10.61
C ILE A 151 1.31 3.56 -11.49
N THR A 152 2.45 4.10 -11.92
CA THR A 152 3.34 3.42 -12.88
C THR A 152 4.81 3.80 -12.73
N GLY A 153 5.68 3.03 -13.39
CA GLY A 153 7.10 3.32 -13.52
C GLY A 153 7.91 2.96 -12.28
N GLY A 154 7.31 2.38 -11.25
CA GLY A 154 8.06 1.81 -10.15
C GLY A 154 8.92 0.67 -10.66
N GLY A 155 10.18 0.69 -10.33
CA GLY A 155 11.13 -0.31 -10.78
C GLY A 155 12.24 -0.43 -9.77
N GLY A 156 12.46 -1.65 -9.30
CA GLY A 156 13.60 -1.89 -8.45
C GLY A 156 14.90 -1.91 -9.23
N ASP A 157 15.91 -1.38 -8.63
CA ASP A 157 17.25 -1.80 -9.02
C ASP A 157 17.44 -3.28 -8.61
N LEU A 158 18.47 -3.90 -9.19
CA LEU A 158 18.79 -5.32 -9.05
C LEU A 158 18.95 -5.83 -7.61
N THR A 159 19.03 -4.95 -6.62
CA THR A 159 19.60 -5.33 -5.34
C THR A 159 18.60 -5.32 -4.17
N HIS A 160 17.56 -4.49 -4.16
CA HIS A 160 16.81 -4.28 -2.91
C HIS A 160 15.36 -3.79 -3.02
N SER A 161 14.72 -3.77 -4.18
CA SER A 161 13.35 -3.25 -4.23
C SER A 161 12.32 -4.33 -4.42
N ASP A 162 11.59 -4.55 -3.38
CA ASP A 162 10.31 -5.24 -3.37
C ASP A 162 9.17 -4.21 -3.48
N GLY A 163 8.04 -4.63 -4.05
CA GLY A 163 6.88 -3.77 -4.20
C GLY A 163 7.07 -2.63 -5.20
N GLY A 164 7.30 -2.94 -6.48
CA GLY A 164 7.56 -1.92 -7.48
C GLY A 164 6.52 -0.80 -7.52
N GLY A 165 5.24 -1.11 -7.54
CA GLY A 165 4.17 -0.13 -7.40
C GLY A 165 4.00 0.34 -5.96
N VAL A 166 3.68 -0.59 -5.05
CA VAL A 166 3.48 -0.31 -3.63
C VAL A 166 4.19 -1.35 -2.76
N LEU A 167 5.06 -0.87 -1.89
CA LEU A 167 5.59 -1.66 -0.79
C LEU A 167 4.76 -1.40 0.46
N VAL A 168 4.07 -2.41 0.96
CA VAL A 168 3.36 -2.33 2.24
C VAL A 168 4.28 -2.91 3.31
N ASN A 169 4.90 -2.03 4.06
CA ASN A 169 5.85 -2.40 5.09
C ASN A 169 5.14 -3.06 6.28
N VAL A 170 5.91 -3.68 7.13
CA VAL A 170 5.42 -4.42 8.30
C VAL A 170 4.50 -3.57 9.16
N GLY A 171 3.27 -4.03 9.37
CA GLY A 171 2.24 -3.30 10.12
C GLY A 171 1.54 -2.18 9.34
N GLY A 172 1.86 -2.02 8.06
CA GLY A 172 1.14 -1.14 7.13
C GLY A 172 -0.13 -1.80 6.58
N LYS A 173 -1.05 -0.97 6.11
CA LYS A 173 -2.28 -1.42 5.44
C LYS A 173 -2.46 -0.70 4.12
N LEU A 174 -2.88 -1.45 3.11
CA LEU A 174 -3.26 -0.95 1.81
C LEU A 174 -4.69 -1.35 1.49
N THR A 175 -5.48 -0.40 1.04
CA THR A 175 -6.80 -0.64 0.42
C THR A 175 -6.79 -0.07 -1.00
N MET A 176 -7.33 -0.81 -1.95
CA MET A 176 -7.51 -0.33 -3.33
C MET A 176 -8.99 -0.46 -3.70
N THR A 177 -9.63 0.68 -3.93
CA THR A 177 -11.05 0.77 -4.30
C THR A 177 -11.25 1.18 -5.77
N GLY A 178 -10.20 1.70 -6.40
CA GLY A 178 -10.20 2.14 -7.79
C GLY A 178 -8.79 2.44 -8.30
N GLY A 179 -8.67 2.89 -9.53
CA GLY A 179 -7.41 3.16 -10.20
C GLY A 179 -6.66 1.90 -10.60
N SER A 180 -5.45 2.06 -11.09
CA SER A 180 -4.63 0.94 -11.58
C SER A 180 -3.17 1.07 -11.20
N ILE A 181 -2.53 -0.02 -10.84
CA ILE A 181 -1.07 -0.14 -10.75
C ILE A 181 -0.59 -0.85 -12.01
N VAL A 182 0.17 -0.15 -12.85
CA VAL A 182 0.49 -0.62 -14.20
C VAL A 182 1.97 -0.55 -14.49
N GLY A 183 2.53 -1.65 -14.99
CA GLY A 183 3.89 -1.66 -15.51
C GLY A 183 4.93 -1.29 -14.46
N CYS A 184 4.74 -1.75 -13.25
CA CYS A 184 5.74 -1.64 -12.18
C CYS A 184 6.53 -2.94 -12.09
N SER A 185 7.81 -2.85 -11.73
CA SER A 185 8.65 -4.04 -11.58
C SER A 185 9.38 -4.08 -10.23
N ALA A 186 9.77 -5.26 -9.81
CA ALA A 186 10.59 -5.47 -8.61
C ALA A 186 11.70 -6.48 -8.87
N GLY A 187 12.88 -6.23 -8.32
CA GLY A 187 13.99 -7.17 -8.40
C GLY A 187 13.75 -8.46 -7.63
N GLY A 188 12.92 -8.43 -6.60
CA GLY A 188 12.57 -9.54 -5.73
C GLY A 188 11.08 -9.88 -5.76
N LEU A 189 10.31 -9.24 -4.93
CA LEU A 189 8.96 -9.61 -4.57
C LEU A 189 7.94 -8.53 -4.95
N GLY A 190 6.83 -8.92 -5.57
CA GLY A 190 5.69 -8.06 -5.83
C GLY A 190 5.94 -6.92 -6.83
N GLY A 191 5.87 -7.18 -8.12
CA GLY A 191 6.02 -6.13 -9.14
C GLY A 191 4.99 -5.00 -8.99
N GLY A 192 3.73 -5.35 -8.78
CA GLY A 192 2.68 -4.40 -8.45
C GLY A 192 2.68 -4.04 -6.96
N VAL A 193 2.48 -5.03 -6.08
CA VAL A 193 2.37 -4.86 -4.62
C VAL A 193 3.15 -5.94 -3.90
N HIS A 194 3.92 -5.54 -2.89
CA HIS A 194 4.54 -6.47 -1.95
C HIS A 194 4.04 -6.23 -0.53
N LEU A 195 3.63 -7.30 0.17
CA LEU A 195 3.28 -7.30 1.58
C LEU A 195 4.45 -7.83 2.39
N ALA A 196 5.12 -6.95 3.11
CA ALA A 196 6.31 -7.29 3.88
C ALA A 196 5.97 -7.88 5.26
N TYR A 197 6.81 -8.80 5.70
CA TYR A 197 6.76 -9.45 7.01
C TYR A 197 8.11 -9.35 7.72
N ASP A 198 8.08 -9.21 9.02
CA ASP A 198 9.27 -9.28 9.87
C ASP A 198 9.01 -10.24 11.03
N SER A 199 9.75 -11.34 11.03
CA SER A 199 9.65 -12.37 12.07
C SER A 199 10.08 -11.89 13.45
N SER A 200 10.92 -10.86 13.53
CA SER A 200 11.46 -10.36 14.80
C SER A 200 10.44 -9.59 15.64
N ILE A 201 9.46 -8.96 14.97
CA ILE A 201 8.44 -8.14 15.63
C ILE A 201 7.04 -8.73 15.55
N GLY A 202 6.87 -9.86 14.84
CA GLY A 202 5.61 -10.60 14.73
C GLY A 202 4.45 -9.79 14.13
N LYS A 203 4.74 -8.70 13.42
CA LYS A 203 3.75 -7.88 12.73
C LYS A 203 3.66 -8.27 11.28
N SER A 204 2.48 -8.16 10.72
CA SER A 204 2.17 -8.44 9.32
C SER A 204 1.55 -7.21 8.65
N SER A 205 1.60 -7.17 7.34
CA SER A 205 0.93 -6.18 6.52
C SER A 205 -0.34 -6.76 5.88
N THR A 206 -1.26 -5.89 5.49
CA THR A 206 -2.50 -6.30 4.85
C THR A 206 -2.78 -5.51 3.58
N PHE A 207 -3.37 -6.18 2.60
CA PHE A 207 -3.88 -5.55 1.39
C PHE A 207 -5.32 -6.00 1.13
N THR A 208 -6.22 -5.04 0.93
CA THR A 208 -7.60 -5.30 0.53
C THR A 208 -7.87 -4.62 -0.81
N MET A 209 -8.28 -5.40 -1.80
CA MET A 209 -8.60 -4.91 -3.13
C MET A 209 -10.09 -5.18 -3.40
N THR A 210 -10.90 -4.13 -3.37
CA THR A 210 -12.35 -4.19 -3.63
C THR A 210 -12.72 -3.65 -5.02
N GLY A 211 -11.78 -2.99 -5.69
CA GLY A 211 -11.88 -2.47 -7.04
C GLY A 211 -10.51 -2.13 -7.60
N GLY A 212 -10.46 -1.67 -8.84
CA GLY A 212 -9.21 -1.31 -9.52
C GLY A 212 -8.46 -2.49 -10.12
N SER A 213 -7.25 -2.25 -10.64
CA SER A 213 -6.51 -3.26 -11.41
C SER A 213 -5.01 -3.23 -11.15
N ILE A 214 -4.37 -4.40 -11.22
CA ILE A 214 -2.92 -4.56 -11.28
C ILE A 214 -2.57 -5.18 -12.64
N ILE A 215 -1.80 -4.47 -13.46
CA ILE A 215 -1.67 -4.77 -14.88
C ILE A 215 -0.23 -4.73 -15.34
N GLY A 216 0.22 -5.78 -16.06
CA GLY A 216 1.51 -5.76 -16.76
C GLY A 216 2.71 -5.50 -15.85
N CYS A 217 2.62 -5.90 -14.58
CA CYS A 217 3.68 -5.78 -13.61
C CYS A 217 4.58 -7.03 -13.63
N ALA A 218 5.84 -6.88 -13.22
CA ALA A 218 6.81 -7.96 -13.27
C ALA A 218 7.69 -8.04 -12.02
N ALA A 219 8.06 -9.27 -11.62
CA ALA A 219 8.98 -9.50 -10.51
C ALA A 219 9.67 -10.86 -10.61
N LYS A 220 10.60 -11.13 -9.69
CA LYS A 220 11.09 -12.50 -9.53
C LYS A 220 9.98 -13.43 -9.02
N ASN A 221 9.22 -13.02 -7.99
CA ASN A 221 8.06 -13.74 -7.47
C ASN A 221 6.88 -12.77 -7.28
N GLY A 222 5.67 -13.19 -7.63
CA GLY A 222 4.48 -12.36 -7.55
C GLY A 222 4.53 -11.14 -8.48
N GLY A 223 4.45 -11.37 -9.78
CA GLY A 223 4.46 -10.28 -10.76
C GLY A 223 3.42 -9.21 -10.44
N GLY A 224 2.19 -9.60 -10.08
CA GLY A 224 1.16 -8.72 -9.58
C GLY A 224 1.32 -8.43 -8.09
N VAL A 225 1.16 -9.45 -7.25
CA VAL A 225 1.17 -9.33 -5.78
C VAL A 225 2.03 -10.43 -5.16
N SER A 226 2.87 -10.07 -4.21
CA SER A 226 3.56 -11.02 -3.35
C SER A 226 3.09 -10.90 -1.91
N VAL A 227 2.67 -12.01 -1.32
CA VAL A 227 2.14 -12.12 0.04
C VAL A 227 3.14 -12.88 0.90
N SER A 228 3.90 -12.15 1.71
CA SER A 228 4.87 -12.75 2.63
C SER A 228 4.19 -13.53 3.77
N PRO A 229 4.93 -14.40 4.46
CA PRO A 229 4.41 -15.13 5.63
C PRO A 229 3.74 -14.20 6.64
N GLY A 230 2.62 -14.64 7.22
CA GLY A 230 1.84 -13.86 8.18
C GLY A 230 0.99 -12.72 7.59
N CYS A 231 1.22 -12.33 6.33
CA CYS A 231 0.45 -11.27 5.67
C CYS A 231 -0.84 -11.78 5.05
N THR A 232 -1.79 -10.87 4.83
CA THR A 232 -3.08 -11.21 4.23
C THR A 232 -3.39 -10.29 3.05
N PHE A 233 -3.70 -10.91 1.92
CA PHE A 233 -4.29 -10.25 0.76
C PHE A 233 -5.75 -10.70 0.60
N THR A 234 -6.67 -9.75 0.49
CA THR A 234 -8.08 -10.02 0.21
C THR A 234 -8.50 -9.36 -1.10
N MET A 235 -9.06 -10.15 -2.03
CA MET A 235 -9.52 -9.69 -3.34
C MET A 235 -11.04 -9.87 -3.46
N GLY A 236 -11.75 -8.78 -3.75
CA GLY A 236 -13.21 -8.74 -3.93
C GLY A 236 -13.66 -8.59 -5.39
N SER A 237 -14.96 -8.56 -5.57
CA SER A 237 -15.58 -8.32 -6.88
C SER A 237 -15.22 -6.92 -7.41
N GLY A 238 -15.01 -6.79 -8.71
CA GLY A 238 -14.57 -5.51 -9.32
C GLY A 238 -13.07 -5.31 -9.37
N SER A 239 -12.29 -6.23 -8.81
CA SER A 239 -10.84 -6.23 -8.84
C SER A 239 -10.29 -7.07 -9.99
N GLU A 240 -9.18 -6.66 -10.57
CA GLU A 240 -8.52 -7.39 -11.65
C GLU A 240 -7.00 -7.43 -11.49
N ILE A 241 -6.40 -8.62 -11.67
CA ILE A 241 -4.95 -8.80 -11.84
C ILE A 241 -4.74 -9.44 -13.21
N ARG A 242 -4.00 -8.76 -14.09
CA ARG A 242 -3.82 -9.27 -15.45
C ARG A 242 -2.47 -8.95 -16.06
N ASN A 243 -2.05 -9.82 -16.96
CA ASN A 243 -0.81 -9.65 -17.73
C ASN A 243 0.43 -9.45 -16.84
N CYS A 244 0.38 -9.92 -15.60
CA CYS A 244 1.50 -9.84 -14.67
C CYS A 244 2.41 -11.04 -14.84
N ASN A 245 3.72 -10.84 -14.67
CA ASN A 245 4.71 -11.86 -15.00
C ASN A 245 5.69 -12.07 -13.84
N ALA A 246 6.04 -13.32 -13.58
CA ALA A 246 7.05 -13.69 -12.61
C ALA A 246 8.09 -14.64 -13.22
N GLN A 247 9.36 -14.42 -12.88
CA GLN A 247 10.44 -15.29 -13.29
C GLN A 247 10.36 -16.66 -12.60
N SER A 248 9.88 -16.68 -11.34
CA SER A 248 9.78 -17.89 -10.51
C SER A 248 8.33 -18.15 -10.12
N GLY A 249 7.88 -17.81 -8.97
CA GLY A 249 6.58 -18.13 -8.38
C GLY A 249 5.32 -17.87 -9.20
N GLY A 250 4.35 -17.21 -8.62
CA GLY A 250 3.07 -16.90 -9.27
C GLY A 250 3.12 -15.61 -10.09
N GLY A 251 2.68 -15.67 -11.35
CA GLY A 251 2.63 -14.49 -12.21
C GLY A 251 1.65 -13.42 -11.69
N GLY A 252 0.45 -13.83 -11.32
CA GLY A 252 -0.55 -12.95 -10.72
C GLY A 252 -0.27 -12.74 -9.23
N VAL A 253 -0.32 -13.81 -8.45
CA VAL A 253 -0.15 -13.78 -6.99
C VAL A 253 0.83 -14.87 -6.55
N ASP A 254 1.74 -14.52 -5.68
CA ASP A 254 2.66 -15.43 -5.00
C ASP A 254 2.40 -15.40 -3.49
N ILE A 255 2.19 -16.56 -2.88
CA ILE A 255 1.88 -16.68 -1.46
C ILE A 255 2.97 -17.53 -0.81
N SER A 256 3.68 -16.92 0.14
CA SER A 256 4.83 -17.53 0.78
C SER A 256 4.53 -18.06 2.19
N ALA A 257 5.27 -19.09 2.59
CA ALA A 257 5.28 -19.60 3.95
C ALA A 257 6.69 -19.49 4.54
N LEU A 258 6.80 -19.34 5.83
CA LEU A 258 8.08 -19.39 6.52
C LEU A 258 8.46 -20.86 6.76
N TRP A 259 9.65 -21.23 6.30
CA TRP A 259 10.15 -22.59 6.40
C TRP A 259 10.16 -23.09 7.86
N ASN A 260 9.69 -24.32 8.08
CA ASN A 260 9.59 -24.95 9.41
C ASN A 260 8.79 -24.16 10.46
N SER A 261 7.80 -23.37 10.03
CA SER A 261 6.91 -22.65 10.94
C SER A 261 5.46 -22.73 10.48
N ASN A 262 4.53 -22.39 11.37
CA ASN A 262 3.12 -22.25 11.04
C ASN A 262 2.76 -20.83 10.54
N ILE A 263 3.78 -20.01 10.28
CA ILE A 263 3.56 -18.64 9.79
C ILE A 263 3.50 -18.69 8.28
N ILE A 264 2.30 -18.52 7.74
CA ILE A 264 1.99 -18.60 6.32
C ILE A 264 1.32 -17.32 5.83
N GLY A 265 1.61 -16.91 4.61
CA GLY A 265 0.84 -15.88 3.92
C GLY A 265 -0.57 -16.39 3.61
N CYS A 266 -1.54 -15.50 3.56
CA CYS A 266 -2.93 -15.82 3.26
C CYS A 266 -3.45 -14.98 2.11
N PHE A 267 -4.00 -15.64 1.08
CA PHE A 267 -4.77 -14.99 0.03
C PHE A 267 -6.23 -15.42 0.11
N ILE A 268 -7.13 -14.46 0.19
CA ILE A 268 -8.58 -14.67 0.24
C ILE A 268 -9.19 -14.05 -1.01
N MET A 269 -9.69 -14.88 -1.92
CA MET A 269 -10.35 -14.43 -3.14
C MET A 269 -11.87 -14.62 -3.02
N ASN A 270 -12.56 -13.53 -2.69
CA ASN A 270 -14.03 -13.50 -2.59
C ASN A 270 -14.70 -13.12 -3.92
N GLY A 271 -13.91 -12.70 -4.90
CA GLY A 271 -14.38 -12.27 -6.21
C GLY A 271 -13.25 -11.73 -7.07
N GLY A 272 -13.59 -11.09 -8.19
CA GLY A 272 -12.61 -10.51 -9.11
C GLY A 272 -12.05 -11.51 -10.11
N THR A 273 -11.04 -11.07 -10.87
CA THR A 273 -10.45 -11.88 -11.95
C THR A 273 -8.92 -11.80 -11.93
N ILE A 274 -8.28 -12.96 -12.00
CA ILE A 274 -6.85 -13.11 -12.31
C ILE A 274 -6.75 -13.74 -13.69
N ARG A 275 -6.08 -13.08 -14.63
CA ARG A 275 -6.02 -13.58 -16.01
C ARG A 275 -4.75 -13.22 -16.76
N THR A 276 -4.41 -14.05 -17.74
CA THR A 276 -3.28 -13.84 -18.66
C THR A 276 -1.96 -13.51 -17.94
N CYS A 277 -1.80 -14.03 -16.73
CA CYS A 277 -0.57 -13.90 -15.97
C CYS A 277 0.37 -15.06 -16.31
N THR A 278 1.67 -14.82 -16.17
CA THR A 278 2.70 -15.81 -16.50
C THR A 278 3.66 -15.97 -15.33
N GLY A 279 3.90 -17.19 -14.90
CA GLY A 279 4.85 -17.52 -13.84
C GLY A 279 5.52 -18.86 -14.10
N LEU A 280 6.59 -19.17 -13.36
CA LEU A 280 7.30 -20.44 -13.56
C LEU A 280 6.43 -21.62 -13.10
N TYR A 281 5.82 -21.53 -11.93
CA TYR A 281 5.03 -22.63 -11.34
C TYR A 281 3.52 -22.38 -11.49
N GLY A 282 2.99 -21.30 -10.95
CA GLY A 282 1.58 -20.89 -11.06
C GLY A 282 1.42 -19.67 -11.94
N GLY A 283 0.90 -19.79 -13.16
CA GLY A 283 0.68 -18.62 -14.00
C GLY A 283 -0.22 -17.59 -13.32
N GLY A 284 -1.35 -18.02 -12.76
CA GLY A 284 -2.24 -17.17 -11.97
C GLY A 284 -1.78 -17.01 -10.54
N VAL A 285 -1.71 -18.12 -9.80
CA VAL A 285 -1.39 -18.15 -8.36
C VAL A 285 -0.39 -19.26 -8.06
N TYR A 286 0.66 -18.94 -7.34
CA TYR A 286 1.53 -19.89 -6.66
C TYR A 286 1.24 -19.82 -5.17
N ASN A 287 0.90 -20.95 -4.56
CA ASN A 287 0.51 -21.05 -3.16
C ASN A 287 1.41 -22.00 -2.39
N SER A 288 2.32 -21.48 -1.58
CA SER A 288 3.01 -22.21 -0.51
C SER A 288 2.52 -21.83 0.90
N GLY A 289 1.47 -20.98 1.00
CA GLY A 289 0.81 -20.59 2.23
C GLY A 289 -0.63 -21.10 2.32
N SER A 290 -1.58 -20.18 2.47
CA SER A 290 -3.03 -20.47 2.48
C SER A 290 -3.73 -19.70 1.38
N PHE A 291 -4.45 -20.39 0.52
CA PHE A 291 -5.31 -19.80 -0.49
C PHE A 291 -6.76 -20.23 -0.25
N ILE A 292 -7.65 -19.25 -0.05
CA ILE A 292 -9.08 -19.45 0.14
C ILE A 292 -9.81 -18.75 -1.01
N MET A 293 -10.56 -19.52 -1.80
CA MET A 293 -11.31 -18.98 -2.94
C MET A 293 -12.80 -19.27 -2.76
N SER A 294 -13.57 -18.27 -2.36
CA SER A 294 -15.03 -18.36 -2.24
C SER A 294 -15.78 -17.76 -3.44
N GLY A 295 -15.05 -17.13 -4.38
CA GLY A 295 -15.61 -16.57 -5.59
C GLY A 295 -14.53 -16.03 -6.52
N GLY A 296 -14.93 -15.54 -7.70
CA GLY A 296 -14.01 -14.99 -8.69
C GLY A 296 -13.59 -15.98 -9.77
N THR A 297 -12.62 -15.59 -10.58
CA THR A 297 -12.16 -16.38 -11.73
C THR A 297 -10.65 -16.28 -11.92
N ILE A 298 -9.98 -17.40 -12.11
CA ILE A 298 -8.59 -17.48 -12.55
C ILE A 298 -8.58 -18.15 -13.93
N LYS A 299 -8.10 -17.45 -14.97
CA LYS A 299 -8.18 -17.94 -16.36
C LYS A 299 -7.06 -17.47 -17.25
N ALA A 300 -6.83 -18.23 -18.32
CA ALA A 300 -5.88 -17.88 -19.39
C ALA A 300 -4.48 -17.51 -18.89
N SER A 301 -4.08 -18.02 -17.72
CA SER A 301 -2.74 -17.83 -17.18
C SER A 301 -1.84 -18.99 -17.59
N ILE A 302 -0.53 -18.75 -17.68
CA ILE A 302 0.42 -19.67 -18.28
C ILE A 302 1.56 -19.95 -17.30
N SER A 303 1.91 -21.23 -17.13
CA SER A 303 3.18 -21.61 -16.53
C SER A 303 4.26 -21.76 -17.61
N THR A 304 5.47 -21.28 -17.33
CA THR A 304 6.59 -21.32 -18.28
C THR A 304 7.50 -22.55 -18.12
N THR A 305 7.35 -23.34 -17.06
CA THR A 305 8.16 -24.54 -16.90
C THR A 305 7.58 -25.72 -17.68
N THR A 306 8.47 -26.49 -18.31
CA THR A 306 8.16 -27.80 -18.93
C THR A 306 8.75 -28.98 -18.15
N GLN A 307 9.53 -28.70 -17.09
CA GLN A 307 10.29 -29.73 -16.35
C GLN A 307 9.56 -30.30 -15.14
N TYR A 308 8.57 -29.58 -14.61
CA TYR A 308 7.80 -29.97 -13.43
C TYR A 308 6.31 -29.94 -13.76
N ALA A 309 5.50 -30.70 -13.01
CA ALA A 309 4.05 -30.54 -13.06
C ALA A 309 3.72 -29.09 -12.72
N SER A 310 3.30 -28.31 -13.67
CA SER A 310 3.06 -26.88 -13.55
C SER A 310 1.62 -26.58 -13.88
N SER A 311 1.09 -25.50 -13.30
CA SER A 311 -0.29 -25.09 -13.51
C SER A 311 -0.37 -23.67 -14.06
N GLY A 312 -1.03 -23.51 -15.18
CA GLY A 312 -1.35 -22.17 -15.69
C GLY A 312 -2.27 -21.39 -14.76
N GLY A 313 -3.17 -22.06 -14.06
CA GLY A 313 -4.09 -21.43 -13.11
C GLY A 313 -3.48 -21.26 -11.73
N VAL A 314 -3.56 -22.31 -10.92
CA VAL A 314 -3.11 -22.34 -9.52
C VAL A 314 -2.14 -23.49 -9.33
N TRP A 315 -0.95 -23.21 -8.85
CA TRP A 315 -0.05 -24.19 -8.27
C TRP A 315 -0.21 -24.18 -6.75
N ASN A 316 -0.45 -25.34 -6.15
CA ASN A 316 -0.70 -25.44 -4.72
C ASN A 316 0.25 -26.43 -4.05
N ASP A 317 1.10 -25.93 -3.17
CA ASP A 317 2.02 -26.72 -2.33
C ASP A 317 1.56 -26.81 -0.86
N ASN A 318 0.45 -26.15 -0.48
CA ASN A 318 0.00 -26.08 0.91
C ASN A 318 -1.54 -26.08 1.00
N GLN A 319 -2.14 -25.14 1.73
CA GLN A 319 -3.57 -25.13 2.02
C GLN A 319 -4.35 -24.43 0.90
N PHE A 320 -5.30 -25.13 0.29
CA PHE A 320 -6.22 -24.57 -0.68
C PHE A 320 -7.67 -24.98 -0.35
N THR A 321 -8.55 -24.01 -0.24
CA THR A 321 -9.97 -24.21 0.04
C THR A 321 -10.82 -23.48 -1.00
N MET A 322 -11.81 -24.19 -1.56
CA MET A 322 -12.80 -23.67 -2.50
C MET A 322 -14.19 -23.83 -1.94
#